data_5bfd67a472c97b7fc45ad7f5bcc46b31
#
_entry.id   5bfd67a472c97b7fc45ad7f5bcc46b31
#
_cell.length_a   1.000
_cell.length_b   1.000
_cell.length_c   1.000
_cell.angle_alpha   90.00
_cell.angle_beta   90.00
_cell.angle_gamma   90.00
#
_symmetry.space_group_name_H-M   'P 1'
#
loop_
_entity.id
_entity.type
_entity.pdbx_description
1 polymer ?
#
loop_
_entity_poly.entity_id
_entity_poly.type
_entity_poly.pdbx_seq_one_letter_code
_entity_poly.pdbx_strand_id
1 'polypeptide(L)'
;GSTGNEGDGTLNGTPYIYIGGTATIGDKNLISNNTTLFGAESGSVFGIGNGRSGYSTIGSSDNSIIIIDDKATINNNVYGGGNYGATGVSSSSNTSYTNIIINDGFIEGSVYGGGNKNGSGSSSKTATVNITMNGGNVVGSIYGGSNEKGTIYGTVNVNINGGEVTNSVYGGGRGGYTNSSNSGTFVRDDINVVIGDSSLNTTPIINKSVYGGSAYGTVNDSSSGNNVSSSKTKVTVNKGIIVNVFGGGEGNNTYTPYVMGDIEVTINNGTITNVFGGNDLKGKPNGNITVTINDGTITNTYGGGNETSANTTNVYLNGGTVDKIFGGSNISGTVTTSNVTASGGTCTTLYGGNNAGGTTGVTNVLVDNGNITTVYGGGEATSVTESTNVTINNKVGTVFGGSNLSGNIPITNIVVNDANINDVYGGNNQGGKVENTNIDINGTLITNVYGGGLKAETTTTNVNLNYGLITNVYGGGNEAGAITTNVNLGGANIINVFGGSNTSGEVKTTNIKNLSVTTSDLSSAFTI
;
A
#
# COMPACT_ATOMS: atom_id res chain seq x y z
N GLY A 1 -23.26 -30.84 -14.13
CA GLY A 1 -22.17 -30.37 -14.97
C GLY A 1 -21.77 -31.40 -16.00
N SER A 2 -21.20 -30.98 -17.12
CA SER A 2 -20.74 -31.88 -18.19
C SER A 2 -19.49 -32.64 -17.75
N THR A 3 -19.42 -33.91 -18.09
CA THR A 3 -18.29 -34.80 -17.75
C THR A 3 -17.18 -34.79 -18.81
N GLY A 4 -17.31 -34.00 -19.87
CA GLY A 4 -16.25 -33.84 -20.87
C GLY A 4 -16.00 -35.04 -21.76
N ASN A 5 -17.03 -35.66 -22.29
CA ASN A 5 -16.88 -36.59 -23.40
C ASN A 5 -16.52 -35.85 -24.70
N GLU A 6 -15.93 -36.53 -25.65
CA GLU A 6 -15.62 -36.01 -26.99
C GLU A 6 -16.92 -35.56 -27.68
N GLY A 7 -17.30 -34.36 -27.54
CA GLY A 7 -18.54 -33.80 -28.03
C GLY A 7 -18.93 -32.58 -27.21
N ASP A 8 -20.10 -32.08 -27.43
CA ASP A 8 -20.58 -30.87 -26.79
C ASP A 8 -20.74 -31.05 -25.28
N GLY A 9 -19.73 -30.62 -24.52
CA GLY A 9 -19.73 -30.58 -23.07
C GLY A 9 -20.13 -29.21 -22.52
N THR A 10 -20.59 -28.28 -23.36
CA THR A 10 -20.98 -26.94 -22.99
C THR A 10 -22.34 -26.93 -22.29
N LEU A 11 -22.44 -26.26 -21.15
CA LEU A 11 -23.69 -25.99 -20.47
C LEU A 11 -24.37 -24.75 -21.05
N ASN A 12 -25.53 -24.91 -21.66
CA ASN A 12 -26.36 -23.82 -22.11
C ASN A 12 -27.26 -23.36 -20.94
N GLY A 13 -26.89 -22.26 -20.29
CA GLY A 13 -27.62 -21.70 -19.15
C GLY A 13 -26.71 -21.37 -17.97
N THR A 14 -27.31 -20.88 -16.91
CA THR A 14 -26.61 -20.51 -15.67
C THR A 14 -26.76 -21.61 -14.63
N PRO A 15 -25.70 -22.40 -14.33
CA PRO A 15 -25.71 -23.31 -13.20
C PRO A 15 -25.97 -22.53 -11.91
N TYR A 16 -26.88 -23.06 -11.11
CA TYR A 16 -27.25 -22.52 -9.79
C TYR A 16 -27.02 -23.62 -8.75
N ILE A 17 -26.11 -23.38 -7.82
CA ILE A 17 -25.73 -24.31 -6.76
C ILE A 17 -26.05 -23.64 -5.42
N TYR A 18 -26.95 -24.24 -4.67
CA TYR A 18 -27.27 -23.83 -3.30
C TYR A 18 -26.87 -24.96 -2.35
N ILE A 19 -26.07 -24.64 -1.34
CA ILE A 19 -25.61 -25.55 -0.30
C ILE A 19 -25.95 -24.90 1.04
N GLY A 20 -26.93 -25.45 1.74
CA GLY A 20 -27.43 -24.90 3.01
C GLY A 20 -27.79 -25.99 4.00
N GLY A 21 -28.40 -25.58 5.12
CA GLY A 21 -28.72 -26.47 6.24
C GLY A 21 -27.46 -26.99 6.93
N THR A 22 -27.38 -28.31 7.11
CA THR A 22 -26.22 -29.03 7.67
C THR A 22 -25.51 -29.87 6.62
N ALA A 23 -25.64 -29.49 5.34
CA ALA A 23 -25.01 -30.24 4.23
C ALA A 23 -23.49 -30.23 4.36
N THR A 24 -22.87 -31.39 4.13
CA THR A 24 -21.41 -31.55 4.09
C THR A 24 -20.99 -32.05 2.71
N ILE A 25 -20.09 -31.32 2.07
CA ILE A 25 -19.47 -31.69 0.81
C ILE A 25 -18.07 -32.26 1.08
N GLY A 26 -17.87 -33.53 0.70
CA GLY A 26 -16.65 -34.28 0.95
C GLY A 26 -16.57 -34.87 2.36
N ASP A 27 -15.87 -36.00 2.47
CA ASP A 27 -15.56 -36.63 3.76
C ASP A 27 -14.05 -36.57 3.98
N LYS A 28 -13.61 -35.87 5.01
CA LYS A 28 -12.19 -35.70 5.33
C LYS A 28 -11.47 -37.05 5.52
N ASN A 29 -12.10 -38.02 6.18
CA ASN A 29 -11.49 -39.29 6.46
C ASN A 29 -11.35 -40.14 5.18
N LEU A 30 -12.36 -40.11 4.31
CA LEU A 30 -12.30 -40.80 3.02
C LEU A 30 -11.28 -40.16 2.08
N ILE A 31 -11.23 -38.85 2.01
CA ILE A 31 -10.30 -38.10 1.16
C ILE A 31 -8.85 -38.30 1.62
N SER A 32 -8.56 -38.17 2.90
CA SER A 32 -7.20 -38.30 3.44
C SER A 32 -6.65 -39.72 3.36
N ASN A 33 -7.52 -40.72 3.49
CA ASN A 33 -7.12 -42.14 3.48
C ASN A 33 -7.08 -42.79 2.07
N ASN A 34 -7.65 -42.15 1.05
CA ASN A 34 -7.78 -42.69 -0.30
C ASN A 34 -7.44 -41.68 -1.40
N THR A 35 -6.31 -40.99 -1.28
CA THR A 35 -5.85 -39.99 -2.27
C THR A 35 -5.68 -40.55 -3.69
N THR A 36 -5.53 -41.88 -3.83
CA THR A 36 -5.43 -42.56 -5.12
C THR A 36 -6.79 -42.73 -5.81
N LEU A 37 -7.89 -42.82 -5.05
CA LEU A 37 -9.26 -42.98 -5.57
C LEU A 37 -9.95 -41.63 -5.73
N PHE A 38 -9.65 -40.69 -4.82
CA PHE A 38 -10.22 -39.35 -4.78
C PHE A 38 -9.10 -38.38 -5.11
N GLY A 39 -9.09 -37.75 -6.27
CA GLY A 39 -8.08 -36.76 -6.65
C GLY A 39 -8.01 -35.58 -5.64
N ALA A 40 -6.98 -34.75 -5.76
CA ALA A 40 -6.72 -33.62 -4.87
C ALA A 40 -7.89 -32.63 -4.70
N GLU A 41 -8.82 -32.62 -5.66
CA GLU A 41 -10.00 -31.73 -5.64
C GLU A 41 -11.26 -32.43 -5.09
N SER A 42 -11.16 -33.63 -4.53
CA SER A 42 -12.31 -34.30 -3.91
C SER A 42 -12.84 -33.50 -2.73
N GLY A 43 -14.17 -33.37 -2.65
CA GLY A 43 -14.81 -32.50 -1.66
C GLY A 43 -14.89 -31.02 -2.06
N SER A 44 -14.47 -30.66 -3.26
CA SER A 44 -14.60 -29.31 -3.81
C SER A 44 -15.93 -29.07 -4.50
N VAL A 45 -16.32 -27.80 -4.58
CA VAL A 45 -17.50 -27.31 -5.32
C VAL A 45 -17.04 -26.56 -6.56
N PHE A 46 -17.59 -26.90 -7.73
CA PHE A 46 -17.31 -26.21 -8.98
C PHE A 46 -18.60 -25.62 -9.54
N GLY A 47 -18.59 -24.34 -9.87
CA GLY A 47 -19.75 -23.62 -10.41
C GLY A 47 -20.20 -24.12 -11.77
N ILE A 48 -19.27 -24.68 -12.56
CA ILE A 48 -19.52 -25.27 -13.88
C ILE A 48 -18.93 -26.67 -13.98
N GLY A 49 -18.85 -27.24 -15.18
CA GLY A 49 -18.41 -28.64 -15.39
C GLY A 49 -16.94 -28.88 -15.10
N ASN A 50 -16.60 -30.15 -14.93
CA ASN A 50 -15.21 -30.57 -14.71
C ASN A 50 -14.29 -30.18 -15.89
N GLY A 51 -14.77 -30.34 -17.12
CA GLY A 51 -13.96 -30.14 -18.32
C GLY A 51 -12.90 -31.24 -18.53
N ARG A 52 -12.03 -31.00 -19.51
CA ARG A 52 -10.92 -31.93 -19.88
C ARG A 52 -9.67 -31.12 -20.19
N SER A 53 -8.52 -31.60 -19.73
CA SER A 53 -7.23 -30.99 -20.03
C SER A 53 -7.00 -30.87 -21.55
N GLY A 54 -6.61 -29.69 -22.00
CA GLY A 54 -6.39 -29.38 -23.41
C GLY A 54 -7.65 -29.00 -24.23
N TYR A 55 -8.85 -29.04 -23.62
CA TYR A 55 -10.12 -28.71 -24.27
C TYR A 55 -10.87 -27.63 -23.45
N SER A 56 -10.61 -26.39 -23.71
CA SER A 56 -11.12 -25.25 -22.92
C SER A 56 -12.64 -25.04 -23.02
N THR A 57 -13.30 -25.60 -24.01
CA THR A 57 -14.75 -25.47 -24.23
C THR A 57 -15.57 -26.57 -23.57
N ILE A 58 -14.96 -27.72 -23.26
CA ILE A 58 -15.67 -28.84 -22.62
C ILE A 58 -15.93 -28.52 -21.15
N GLY A 59 -17.15 -28.69 -20.69
CA GLY A 59 -17.58 -28.40 -19.34
C GLY A 59 -17.72 -26.90 -19.03
N SER A 60 -17.79 -26.06 -20.06
CA SER A 60 -17.88 -24.60 -19.92
C SER A 60 -19.33 -24.10 -19.89
N SER A 61 -19.55 -22.91 -19.35
CA SER A 61 -20.84 -22.22 -19.30
C SER A 61 -20.61 -20.71 -19.38
N ASP A 62 -21.65 -19.96 -19.77
CA ASP A 62 -21.57 -18.49 -19.78
C ASP A 62 -21.54 -17.90 -18.37
N ASN A 63 -22.29 -18.47 -17.43
CA ASN A 63 -22.42 -17.96 -16.08
C ASN A 63 -22.38 -19.07 -15.04
N SER A 64 -22.17 -18.72 -13.77
CA SER A 64 -22.38 -19.60 -12.62
C SER A 64 -22.78 -18.84 -11.37
N ILE A 65 -23.60 -19.48 -10.52
CA ILE A 65 -23.99 -18.96 -9.21
C ILE A 65 -23.79 -20.06 -8.18
N ILE A 66 -23.06 -19.76 -7.10
CA ILE A 66 -22.88 -20.64 -5.94
C ILE A 66 -23.32 -19.86 -4.71
N ILE A 67 -24.20 -20.45 -3.91
CA ILE A 67 -24.62 -19.89 -2.61
C ILE A 67 -24.30 -20.93 -1.54
N ILE A 68 -23.57 -20.52 -0.51
CA ILE A 68 -23.27 -21.30 0.68
C ILE A 68 -23.90 -20.59 1.87
N ASP A 69 -24.71 -21.33 2.62
CA ASP A 69 -25.57 -20.75 3.65
C ASP A 69 -25.70 -21.67 4.86
N ASP A 70 -26.27 -21.14 5.94
CA ASP A 70 -26.54 -21.83 7.19
C ASP A 70 -25.27 -22.45 7.81
N LYS A 71 -25.32 -23.75 8.11
CA LYS A 71 -24.21 -24.54 8.71
C LYS A 71 -23.56 -25.48 7.70
N ALA A 72 -23.65 -25.18 6.41
CA ALA A 72 -23.05 -25.98 5.36
C ALA A 72 -21.52 -26.10 5.56
N THR A 73 -20.96 -27.26 5.29
CA THR A 73 -19.53 -27.54 5.41
C THR A 73 -18.96 -28.00 4.07
N ILE A 74 -17.93 -27.32 3.60
CA ILE A 74 -17.17 -27.69 2.40
C ILE A 74 -15.77 -28.09 2.84
N ASN A 75 -15.43 -29.38 2.73
CA ASN A 75 -14.14 -29.92 3.21
C ASN A 75 -12.95 -29.70 2.26
N ASN A 76 -13.14 -28.99 1.17
CA ASN A 76 -12.08 -28.58 0.24
C ASN A 76 -12.45 -27.22 -0.40
N ASN A 77 -12.08 -26.98 -1.63
CA ASN A 77 -12.14 -25.69 -2.29
C ASN A 77 -13.51 -25.39 -2.93
N VAL A 78 -13.79 -24.10 -3.12
CA VAL A 78 -14.93 -23.59 -3.90
C VAL A 78 -14.40 -22.84 -5.11
N TYR A 79 -14.88 -23.18 -6.30
CA TYR A 79 -14.49 -22.57 -7.57
C TYR A 79 -15.73 -22.02 -8.28
N GLY A 80 -15.76 -20.73 -8.58
CA GLY A 80 -16.81 -20.11 -9.40
C GLY A 80 -16.84 -20.66 -10.82
N GLY A 81 -15.68 -20.97 -11.38
CA GLY A 81 -15.52 -21.67 -12.66
C GLY A 81 -15.47 -23.19 -12.54
N GLY A 82 -14.92 -23.84 -13.56
CA GLY A 82 -14.72 -25.28 -13.60
C GLY A 82 -13.31 -25.71 -13.19
N ASN A 83 -13.10 -27.05 -13.17
CA ASN A 83 -11.75 -27.57 -13.00
C ASN A 83 -10.87 -27.26 -14.24
N TYR A 84 -11.33 -27.66 -15.42
CA TYR A 84 -10.74 -27.31 -16.72
C TYR A 84 -11.69 -26.52 -17.62
N GLY A 85 -12.99 -26.48 -17.31
CA GLY A 85 -13.99 -25.74 -18.06
C GLY A 85 -13.89 -24.23 -17.83
N ALA A 86 -14.12 -23.44 -18.87
CA ALA A 86 -14.06 -22.00 -18.83
C ALA A 86 -15.46 -21.36 -18.66
N THR A 87 -15.52 -20.17 -18.06
CA THR A 87 -16.72 -19.34 -18.02
C THR A 87 -16.69 -18.36 -19.20
N GLY A 88 -17.84 -18.09 -19.83
CA GLY A 88 -17.92 -17.10 -20.90
C GLY A 88 -17.53 -17.58 -22.29
N VAL A 89 -18.00 -18.74 -22.72
CA VAL A 89 -17.63 -19.40 -24.00
C VAL A 89 -18.49 -19.02 -25.21
N SER A 90 -19.67 -18.42 -25.03
CA SER A 90 -20.57 -18.10 -26.14
C SER A 90 -20.06 -16.91 -26.96
N SER A 91 -20.29 -16.92 -28.28
CA SER A 91 -19.68 -15.99 -29.22
C SER A 91 -20.30 -14.59 -29.28
N SER A 92 -21.41 -14.34 -28.62
CA SER A 92 -22.25 -13.19 -28.91
C SER A 92 -22.58 -12.25 -27.77
N SER A 93 -22.30 -12.56 -26.51
CA SER A 93 -22.54 -11.66 -25.40
C SER A 93 -21.29 -11.35 -24.59
N ASN A 94 -21.08 -10.08 -24.29
CA ASN A 94 -19.95 -9.60 -23.48
C ASN A 94 -20.22 -9.68 -21.98
N THR A 95 -21.25 -10.39 -21.52
CA THR A 95 -21.69 -10.39 -20.13
C THR A 95 -21.76 -11.81 -19.58
N SER A 96 -20.60 -12.40 -19.33
CA SER A 96 -20.52 -13.61 -18.51
C SER A 96 -20.11 -13.26 -17.08
N TYR A 97 -20.48 -14.10 -16.11
CA TYR A 97 -20.12 -13.88 -14.73
C TYR A 97 -19.98 -15.18 -13.92
N THR A 98 -19.19 -15.12 -12.86
CA THR A 98 -19.21 -16.07 -11.76
C THR A 98 -19.62 -15.32 -10.48
N ASN A 99 -20.60 -15.82 -9.76
CA ASN A 99 -21.04 -15.26 -8.48
C ASN A 99 -20.91 -16.32 -7.40
N ILE A 100 -20.12 -16.04 -6.37
CA ILE A 100 -20.03 -16.86 -5.15
C ILE A 100 -20.54 -16.00 -4.00
N ILE A 101 -21.56 -16.50 -3.31
CA ILE A 101 -22.16 -15.86 -2.15
C ILE A 101 -22.03 -16.78 -0.95
N ILE A 102 -21.36 -16.35 0.09
CA ILE A 102 -21.17 -17.06 1.35
C ILE A 102 -21.94 -16.25 2.41
N ASN A 103 -23.16 -16.70 2.73
CA ASN A 103 -23.94 -16.04 3.78
C ASN A 103 -23.53 -16.53 5.17
N ASP A 104 -23.21 -17.82 5.29
CA ASP A 104 -22.72 -18.49 6.50
C ASP A 104 -22.03 -19.82 6.08
N GLY A 105 -21.66 -20.67 7.04
CA GLY A 105 -21.05 -21.97 6.83
C GLY A 105 -19.56 -22.01 7.03
N PHE A 106 -18.96 -23.17 6.75
CA PHE A 106 -17.56 -23.46 6.99
C PHE A 106 -16.90 -24.03 5.72
N ILE A 107 -15.84 -23.39 5.26
CA ILE A 107 -15.06 -23.81 4.10
C ILE A 107 -13.63 -24.09 4.57
N GLU A 108 -13.22 -25.36 4.58
CA GLU A 108 -11.87 -25.77 5.00
C GLU A 108 -10.80 -25.33 4.01
N GLY A 109 -11.11 -25.42 2.72
CA GLY A 109 -10.21 -25.01 1.63
C GLY A 109 -10.27 -23.52 1.32
N SER A 110 -9.90 -23.22 0.09
CA SER A 110 -9.89 -21.86 -0.46
C SER A 110 -11.08 -21.61 -1.39
N VAL A 111 -11.41 -20.34 -1.57
CA VAL A 111 -12.44 -19.88 -2.51
C VAL A 111 -11.76 -19.18 -3.68
N TYR A 112 -12.12 -19.58 -4.91
CA TYR A 112 -11.60 -19.02 -6.15
C TYR A 112 -12.77 -18.51 -7.00
N GLY A 113 -12.76 -17.25 -7.35
CA GLY A 113 -13.79 -16.67 -8.22
C GLY A 113 -13.74 -17.21 -9.65
N GLY A 114 -12.55 -17.54 -10.14
CA GLY A 114 -12.33 -18.24 -11.40
C GLY A 114 -12.35 -19.77 -11.27
N GLY A 115 -11.70 -20.45 -12.22
CA GLY A 115 -11.55 -21.91 -12.23
C GLY A 115 -10.27 -22.40 -11.55
N ASN A 116 -10.08 -23.74 -11.56
CA ASN A 116 -8.87 -24.35 -11.02
C ASN A 116 -7.70 -24.25 -12.01
N LYS A 117 -7.81 -24.89 -13.17
CA LYS A 117 -6.71 -25.05 -14.17
C LYS A 117 -6.98 -24.39 -15.50
N ASN A 118 -8.03 -23.61 -15.60
CA ASN A 118 -8.35 -22.84 -16.79
C ASN A 118 -9.01 -21.52 -16.43
N GLY A 119 -8.86 -20.53 -17.31
CA GLY A 119 -9.47 -19.23 -17.15
C GLY A 119 -10.85 -19.15 -17.72
N SER A 120 -11.48 -18.03 -17.50
CA SER A 120 -12.74 -17.67 -18.09
C SER A 120 -12.51 -16.86 -19.36
N GLY A 121 -13.14 -17.30 -20.43
CA GLY A 121 -13.30 -16.54 -21.65
C GLY A 121 -12.20 -16.76 -22.71
N SER A 122 -12.57 -16.45 -23.93
CA SER A 122 -11.67 -16.16 -25.02
C SER A 122 -11.35 -14.66 -25.02
N SER A 123 -10.34 -14.23 -25.76
CA SER A 123 -9.93 -12.83 -25.90
C SER A 123 -11.02 -11.83 -26.31
N SER A 124 -12.21 -12.29 -26.65
CA SER A 124 -13.37 -11.49 -27.03
C SER A 124 -14.43 -11.35 -25.93
N LYS A 125 -14.20 -11.84 -24.70
CA LYS A 125 -15.23 -11.93 -23.64
C LYS A 125 -14.72 -11.48 -22.30
N THR A 126 -15.46 -10.55 -21.72
CA THR A 126 -15.32 -10.09 -20.34
C THR A 126 -16.15 -10.98 -19.42
N ALA A 127 -15.52 -11.79 -18.60
CA ALA A 127 -16.18 -12.47 -17.51
C ALA A 127 -15.97 -11.71 -16.21
N THR A 128 -17.02 -11.17 -15.64
CA THR A 128 -16.98 -10.54 -14.32
C THR A 128 -16.96 -11.60 -13.23
N VAL A 129 -16.10 -11.45 -12.26
CA VAL A 129 -16.07 -12.30 -11.07
C VAL A 129 -16.59 -11.52 -9.87
N ASN A 130 -17.56 -12.09 -9.15
CA ASN A 130 -18.06 -11.54 -7.92
C ASN A 130 -17.97 -12.58 -6.80
N ILE A 131 -17.32 -12.23 -5.70
CA ILE A 131 -17.33 -12.98 -4.44
C ILE A 131 -17.91 -12.07 -3.38
N THR A 132 -18.94 -12.53 -2.67
CA THR A 132 -19.51 -11.82 -1.53
C THR A 132 -19.56 -12.76 -0.33
N MET A 133 -18.91 -12.39 0.75
CA MET A 133 -18.95 -13.11 2.02
C MET A 133 -19.65 -12.23 3.06
N ASN A 134 -20.84 -12.65 3.48
CA ASN A 134 -21.64 -11.95 4.49
C ASN A 134 -21.41 -12.50 5.90
N GLY A 135 -20.97 -13.75 6.01
CA GLY A 135 -20.70 -14.47 7.26
C GLY A 135 -19.92 -15.76 7.03
N GLY A 136 -19.90 -16.63 8.04
CA GLY A 136 -19.22 -17.92 7.98
C GLY A 136 -17.70 -17.84 8.19
N ASN A 137 -17.02 -18.95 7.92
CA ASN A 137 -15.58 -19.10 8.09
C ASN A 137 -14.93 -19.75 6.87
N VAL A 138 -13.87 -19.14 6.34
CA VAL A 138 -13.00 -19.68 5.29
C VAL A 138 -11.61 -19.90 5.89
N VAL A 139 -11.21 -21.16 6.09
CA VAL A 139 -9.91 -21.53 6.66
C VAL A 139 -8.78 -21.29 5.65
N GLY A 140 -9.01 -21.59 4.38
CA GLY A 140 -8.11 -21.23 3.31
C GLY A 140 -8.06 -19.74 3.02
N SER A 141 -7.73 -19.39 1.80
CA SER A 141 -7.72 -18.03 1.29
C SER A 141 -8.88 -17.77 0.32
N ILE A 142 -9.23 -16.49 0.13
CA ILE A 142 -10.17 -16.09 -0.92
C ILE A 142 -9.36 -15.44 -2.05
N TYR A 143 -9.56 -15.93 -3.28
CA TYR A 143 -8.92 -15.40 -4.50
C TYR A 143 -10.00 -14.97 -5.49
N GLY A 144 -9.98 -13.71 -5.90
CA GLY A 144 -10.87 -13.21 -6.94
C GLY A 144 -10.63 -13.88 -8.30
N GLY A 145 -9.41 -14.26 -8.61
CA GLY A 145 -9.03 -14.95 -9.85
C GLY A 145 -9.05 -16.48 -9.76
N SER A 146 -8.28 -17.13 -10.65
CA SER A 146 -8.16 -18.58 -10.76
C SER A 146 -7.08 -19.13 -9.83
N ASN A 147 -7.09 -20.47 -9.59
CA ASN A 147 -6.12 -21.14 -8.72
C ASN A 147 -4.75 -21.30 -9.42
N GLU A 148 -4.58 -22.33 -10.21
CA GLU A 148 -3.27 -22.68 -10.79
C GLU A 148 -3.00 -21.89 -12.08
N LYS A 149 -4.02 -21.77 -12.93
CA LYS A 149 -3.91 -21.20 -14.27
C LYS A 149 -5.24 -20.61 -14.71
N GLY A 150 -5.20 -19.50 -15.43
CA GLY A 150 -6.38 -18.94 -16.08
C GLY A 150 -6.37 -17.43 -16.21
N THR A 151 -7.17 -16.94 -17.14
CA THR A 151 -7.33 -15.50 -17.40
C THR A 151 -8.76 -15.08 -17.10
N ILE A 152 -8.92 -14.04 -16.29
CA ILE A 152 -10.16 -13.31 -16.11
C ILE A 152 -10.07 -12.06 -17.01
N TYR A 153 -10.99 -11.93 -17.95
CA TYR A 153 -10.98 -10.81 -18.91
C TYR A 153 -11.79 -9.61 -18.44
N GLY A 154 -12.69 -9.78 -17.49
CA GLY A 154 -13.51 -8.72 -16.91
C GLY A 154 -13.07 -8.34 -15.50
N THR A 155 -13.87 -7.48 -14.89
CA THR A 155 -13.66 -6.95 -13.53
C THR A 155 -13.77 -8.04 -12.48
N VAL A 156 -12.93 -7.97 -11.47
CA VAL A 156 -13.01 -8.81 -10.27
C VAL A 156 -13.48 -7.98 -9.09
N ASN A 157 -14.54 -8.43 -8.43
CA ASN A 157 -15.09 -7.82 -7.22
C ASN A 157 -15.06 -8.86 -6.07
N VAL A 158 -14.35 -8.54 -4.99
CA VAL A 158 -14.28 -9.35 -3.77
C VAL A 158 -14.79 -8.50 -2.62
N ASN A 159 -15.96 -8.85 -2.09
CA ASN A 159 -16.63 -8.12 -1.00
C ASN A 159 -16.70 -9.02 0.23
N ILE A 160 -16.02 -8.67 1.31
CA ILE A 160 -16.03 -9.38 2.59
C ILE A 160 -16.75 -8.50 3.60
N ASN A 161 -18.07 -8.70 3.72
CA ASN A 161 -18.95 -7.90 4.59
C ASN A 161 -18.96 -8.38 6.05
N GLY A 162 -18.60 -9.64 6.28
CA GLY A 162 -18.59 -10.27 7.62
C GLY A 162 -17.90 -11.62 7.58
N GLY A 163 -17.92 -12.32 8.73
CA GLY A 163 -17.28 -13.62 8.89
C GLY A 163 -15.77 -13.53 9.12
N GLU A 164 -15.11 -14.69 9.04
CA GLU A 164 -13.68 -14.83 9.29
C GLU A 164 -12.97 -15.52 8.13
N VAL A 165 -11.85 -14.93 7.67
CA VAL A 165 -10.91 -15.56 6.75
C VAL A 165 -9.61 -15.82 7.50
N THR A 166 -9.32 -17.11 7.75
CA THR A 166 -8.15 -17.50 8.56
C THR A 166 -6.83 -17.21 7.85
N ASN A 167 -6.78 -17.32 6.53
CA ASN A 167 -5.60 -16.92 5.76
C ASN A 167 -5.80 -15.53 5.12
N SER A 168 -5.58 -15.39 3.84
CA SER A 168 -5.52 -14.09 3.16
C SER A 168 -6.65 -13.93 2.12
N VAL A 169 -6.94 -12.68 1.79
CA VAL A 169 -7.85 -12.30 0.70
C VAL A 169 -7.03 -11.69 -0.43
N TYR A 170 -7.24 -12.14 -1.68
CA TYR A 170 -6.57 -11.64 -2.88
C TYR A 170 -7.60 -11.19 -3.90
N GLY A 171 -7.42 -10.02 -4.47
CA GLY A 171 -8.23 -9.56 -5.59
C GLY A 171 -7.94 -10.35 -6.88
N GLY A 172 -6.69 -10.74 -7.10
CA GLY A 172 -6.27 -11.57 -8.22
C GLY A 172 -6.32 -13.07 -7.94
N GLY A 173 -5.65 -13.86 -8.79
CA GLY A 173 -5.56 -15.30 -8.65
C GLY A 173 -4.39 -15.76 -7.78
N ARG A 174 -4.35 -17.08 -7.50
CA ARG A 174 -3.20 -17.65 -6.80
C ARG A 174 -1.96 -17.69 -7.69
N GLY A 175 -2.00 -18.39 -8.81
CA GLY A 175 -0.84 -18.61 -9.68
C GLY A 175 0.17 -19.60 -9.08
N GLY A 176 1.43 -19.55 -9.55
CA GLY A 176 2.50 -20.34 -8.95
C GLY A 176 2.97 -21.53 -9.77
N TYR A 177 2.53 -21.63 -11.00
CA TYR A 177 3.04 -22.63 -11.95
C TYR A 177 3.84 -21.93 -13.06
N THR A 178 5.15 -22.11 -13.03
CA THR A 178 6.16 -21.68 -14.03
C THR A 178 5.96 -20.33 -14.73
N ASN A 179 6.97 -19.48 -14.63
CA ASN A 179 7.08 -18.13 -15.24
C ASN A 179 7.10 -18.09 -16.79
N SER A 180 6.37 -18.94 -17.47
CA SER A 180 6.19 -18.77 -18.91
C SER A 180 4.91 -17.98 -19.17
N SER A 181 4.95 -17.07 -20.11
CA SER A 181 3.88 -16.15 -20.51
C SER A 181 2.50 -16.77 -20.82
N ASN A 182 2.33 -18.06 -20.65
CA ASN A 182 1.10 -18.82 -20.93
C ASN A 182 0.65 -19.74 -19.78
N SER A 183 1.24 -19.69 -18.60
CA SER A 183 1.00 -20.68 -17.53
C SER A 183 0.69 -20.11 -16.15
N GLY A 184 0.37 -18.83 -16.05
CA GLY A 184 0.00 -18.15 -14.80
C GLY A 184 -1.49 -17.82 -14.70
N THR A 185 -1.85 -17.11 -13.65
CA THR A 185 -3.17 -16.48 -13.51
C THR A 185 -3.09 -15.02 -13.92
N PHE A 186 -4.08 -14.57 -14.68
CA PHE A 186 -4.17 -13.21 -15.18
C PHE A 186 -5.53 -12.59 -14.88
N VAL A 187 -5.55 -11.33 -14.49
CA VAL A 187 -6.75 -10.48 -14.50
C VAL A 187 -6.46 -9.30 -15.43
N ARG A 188 -7.30 -9.13 -16.45
CA ARG A 188 -7.08 -8.14 -17.51
C ARG A 188 -7.63 -6.76 -17.18
N ASP A 189 -8.68 -6.71 -16.37
CA ASP A 189 -9.45 -5.51 -16.06
C ASP A 189 -9.27 -5.08 -14.59
N ASP A 190 -10.14 -4.20 -14.11
CA ASP A 190 -10.13 -3.66 -12.77
C ASP A 190 -10.30 -4.75 -11.71
N ILE A 191 -9.68 -4.53 -10.56
CA ILE A 191 -9.87 -5.32 -9.36
C ILE A 191 -10.37 -4.40 -8.24
N ASN A 192 -11.47 -4.82 -7.60
CA ASN A 192 -12.04 -4.17 -6.45
C ASN A 192 -12.12 -5.16 -5.28
N VAL A 193 -11.35 -4.92 -4.23
CA VAL A 193 -11.42 -5.64 -2.96
C VAL A 193 -12.01 -4.70 -1.92
N VAL A 194 -13.16 -5.06 -1.36
CA VAL A 194 -13.87 -4.26 -0.36
C VAL A 194 -14.01 -5.09 0.93
N ILE A 195 -13.50 -4.58 2.02
CA ILE A 195 -13.58 -5.21 3.35
C ILE A 195 -14.49 -4.36 4.24
N GLY A 196 -15.58 -4.97 4.68
CA GLY A 196 -16.61 -4.37 5.51
C GLY A 196 -17.63 -3.56 4.72
N ASP A 197 -18.86 -3.62 5.20
CA ASP A 197 -19.98 -2.76 4.80
C ASP A 197 -20.38 -1.92 6.02
N SER A 198 -20.26 -0.60 5.92
CA SER A 198 -20.59 0.31 7.02
C SER A 198 -22.08 0.31 7.39
N SER A 199 -22.95 -0.14 6.49
CA SER A 199 -24.38 -0.27 6.75
C SER A 199 -24.75 -1.52 7.57
N LEU A 200 -23.83 -2.51 7.66
CA LEU A 200 -24.06 -3.76 8.39
C LEU A 200 -23.43 -3.71 9.79
N ASN A 201 -23.99 -4.46 10.74
CA ASN A 201 -23.43 -4.60 12.09
C ASN A 201 -22.31 -5.64 12.19
N THR A 202 -22.01 -6.35 11.12
CA THR A 202 -20.93 -7.34 11.06
C THR A 202 -19.57 -6.67 10.95
N THR A 203 -18.53 -7.30 11.48
CA THR A 203 -17.13 -6.86 11.34
C THR A 203 -16.31 -8.03 10.82
N PRO A 204 -15.82 -7.98 9.59
CA PRO A 204 -15.00 -9.04 9.05
C PRO A 204 -13.64 -9.11 9.76
N ILE A 205 -13.12 -10.33 9.91
CA ILE A 205 -11.83 -10.63 10.51
C ILE A 205 -10.95 -11.31 9.45
N ILE A 206 -9.81 -10.73 9.14
CA ILE A 206 -8.82 -11.32 8.23
C ILE A 206 -7.53 -11.54 9.03
N ASN A 207 -7.26 -12.83 9.34
CA ASN A 207 -6.18 -13.17 10.28
C ASN A 207 -4.77 -13.01 9.69
N LYS A 208 -4.63 -12.87 8.36
CA LYS A 208 -3.34 -12.57 7.74
C LYS A 208 -3.41 -11.26 6.93
N SER A 209 -3.56 -11.35 5.63
CA SER A 209 -3.41 -10.18 4.77
C SER A 209 -4.53 -10.03 3.75
N VAL A 210 -4.81 -8.78 3.39
CA VAL A 210 -5.60 -8.43 2.21
C VAL A 210 -4.64 -7.94 1.13
N TYR A 211 -4.72 -8.50 -0.07
CA TYR A 211 -3.95 -8.11 -1.25
C TYR A 211 -4.90 -7.66 -2.36
N GLY A 212 -4.69 -6.49 -2.91
CA GLY A 212 -5.40 -6.06 -4.11
C GLY A 212 -5.04 -6.90 -5.34
N GLY A 213 -3.76 -7.29 -5.47
CA GLY A 213 -3.24 -8.10 -6.56
C GLY A 213 -3.38 -9.61 -6.37
N SER A 214 -2.58 -10.35 -7.11
CA SER A 214 -2.48 -11.81 -7.06
C SER A 214 -1.46 -12.27 -6.01
N ALA A 215 -1.57 -13.54 -5.55
CA ALA A 215 -0.47 -14.11 -4.79
C ALA A 215 0.79 -14.19 -5.67
N TYR A 216 0.71 -14.82 -6.85
CA TYR A 216 1.87 -15.05 -7.74
C TYR A 216 1.56 -14.75 -9.22
N GLY A 217 0.39 -14.23 -9.55
CA GLY A 217 -0.06 -13.95 -10.91
C GLY A 217 0.08 -12.49 -11.33
N THR A 218 -0.43 -12.17 -12.52
CA THR A 218 -0.43 -10.83 -13.11
C THR A 218 -1.83 -10.23 -13.06
N VAL A 219 -1.93 -8.94 -12.73
CA VAL A 219 -3.20 -8.20 -12.71
C VAL A 219 -3.09 -6.91 -13.51
N ASN A 220 -4.24 -6.43 -13.99
CA ASN A 220 -4.39 -5.24 -14.85
C ASN A 220 -3.57 -5.34 -16.15
N ASP A 221 -3.43 -6.55 -16.71
CA ASP A 221 -2.64 -6.78 -17.92
C ASP A 221 -3.48 -6.59 -19.17
N SER A 222 -3.39 -5.44 -19.80
CA SER A 222 -4.13 -5.07 -21.01
C SER A 222 -3.69 -5.80 -22.31
N SER A 223 -3.04 -6.94 -22.23
CA SER A 223 -2.58 -7.77 -23.38
C SER A 223 -1.60 -7.11 -24.36
N SER A 224 -1.18 -5.88 -24.14
CA SER A 224 -0.33 -5.11 -25.07
C SER A 224 1.13 -4.94 -24.63
N GLY A 225 1.62 -5.76 -23.69
CA GLY A 225 3.02 -5.70 -23.24
C GLY A 225 3.28 -4.61 -22.20
N ASN A 226 4.53 -4.30 -21.93
CA ASN A 226 5.08 -3.53 -20.81
C ASN A 226 4.56 -2.08 -20.56
N ASN A 227 3.41 -1.69 -21.06
CA ASN A 227 2.83 -0.37 -20.83
C ASN A 227 1.97 -0.38 -19.57
N VAL A 228 1.90 0.76 -18.87
CA VAL A 228 0.97 0.98 -17.76
C VAL A 228 -0.47 0.82 -18.27
N SER A 229 -1.22 -0.08 -17.64
CA SER A 229 -2.63 -0.31 -17.97
C SER A 229 -3.50 0.82 -17.45
N SER A 230 -4.61 1.09 -18.12
CA SER A 230 -5.66 1.98 -17.62
C SER A 230 -6.50 1.33 -16.51
N SER A 231 -6.48 -0.01 -16.40
CA SER A 231 -7.16 -0.74 -15.34
C SER A 231 -6.43 -0.57 -14.02
N LYS A 232 -7.16 -0.67 -12.90
CA LYS A 232 -6.65 -0.38 -11.57
C LYS A 232 -6.88 -1.52 -10.59
N THR A 233 -6.03 -1.58 -9.59
CA THR A 233 -6.23 -2.41 -8.41
C THR A 233 -6.66 -1.52 -7.25
N LYS A 234 -7.85 -1.78 -6.70
CA LYS A 234 -8.44 -1.00 -5.61
C LYS A 234 -8.70 -1.88 -4.40
N VAL A 235 -8.20 -1.45 -3.25
CA VAL A 235 -8.53 -2.03 -1.94
C VAL A 235 -9.20 -0.98 -1.10
N THR A 236 -10.42 -1.25 -0.64
CA THR A 236 -11.17 -0.36 0.24
C THR A 236 -11.51 -1.09 1.54
N VAL A 237 -11.11 -0.55 2.66
CA VAL A 237 -11.48 -1.05 3.99
C VAL A 237 -12.45 -0.06 4.62
N ASN A 238 -13.73 -0.44 4.70
CA ASN A 238 -14.75 0.35 5.38
C ASN A 238 -14.88 -0.02 6.85
N LYS A 239 -14.50 -1.27 7.21
CA LYS A 239 -14.57 -1.81 8.56
C LYS A 239 -13.87 -3.17 8.58
N GLY A 240 -13.18 -3.51 9.64
CA GLY A 240 -12.55 -4.84 9.77
C GLY A 240 -11.45 -4.87 10.81
N ILE A 241 -11.04 -6.09 11.19
CA ILE A 241 -9.83 -6.37 11.97
C ILE A 241 -8.89 -7.11 11.03
N ILE A 242 -7.76 -6.49 10.69
CA ILE A 242 -6.87 -6.96 9.63
C ILE A 242 -5.41 -6.83 10.09
N VAL A 243 -4.59 -7.86 9.87
CA VAL A 243 -3.16 -7.75 10.18
C VAL A 243 -2.45 -6.88 9.15
N ASN A 244 -2.54 -7.23 7.85
CA ASN A 244 -1.89 -6.44 6.81
C ASN A 244 -2.84 -6.16 5.63
N VAL A 245 -2.73 -4.96 5.06
CA VAL A 245 -3.36 -4.57 3.80
C VAL A 245 -2.27 -4.21 2.81
N PHE A 246 -2.26 -4.87 1.65
CA PHE A 246 -1.38 -4.57 0.51
C PHE A 246 -2.23 -4.17 -0.69
N GLY A 247 -1.90 -3.05 -1.32
CA GLY A 247 -2.54 -2.67 -2.58
C GLY A 247 -2.15 -3.58 -3.74
N GLY A 248 -0.93 -4.11 -3.72
CA GLY A 248 -0.38 -5.00 -4.75
C GLY A 248 -0.50 -6.49 -4.43
N GLY A 249 0.42 -7.29 -4.96
CA GLY A 249 0.46 -8.74 -4.80
C GLY A 249 1.47 -9.21 -3.75
N GLU A 250 1.44 -10.51 -3.42
CA GLU A 250 2.30 -11.11 -2.39
C GLU A 250 3.73 -11.37 -2.90
N GLY A 251 3.90 -12.32 -3.80
CA GLY A 251 5.19 -12.84 -4.24
C GLY A 251 5.85 -13.79 -3.25
N ASN A 252 6.93 -14.42 -3.69
CA ASN A 252 7.82 -15.20 -2.85
C ASN A 252 9.20 -15.33 -3.52
N ASN A 253 10.10 -16.13 -2.97
CA ASN A 253 11.45 -16.31 -3.54
C ASN A 253 11.45 -16.84 -4.98
N THR A 254 10.41 -17.54 -5.42
CA THR A 254 10.31 -18.18 -6.74
C THR A 254 9.45 -17.37 -7.70
N TYR A 255 8.33 -16.82 -7.23
CA TYR A 255 7.30 -16.20 -8.08
C TYR A 255 7.17 -14.71 -7.81
N THR A 256 7.05 -13.95 -8.90
CA THR A 256 6.90 -12.49 -8.88
C THR A 256 5.48 -12.13 -9.36
N PRO A 257 4.65 -11.51 -8.53
CA PRO A 257 3.38 -10.96 -8.97
C PRO A 257 3.63 -9.64 -9.72
N TYR A 258 2.86 -9.40 -10.78
CA TYR A 258 2.92 -8.18 -11.56
C TYR A 258 1.61 -7.41 -11.43
N VAL A 259 1.70 -6.13 -11.07
CA VAL A 259 0.58 -5.17 -11.13
C VAL A 259 0.92 -4.16 -12.22
N MET A 260 0.14 -4.18 -13.30
CA MET A 260 0.44 -3.39 -14.50
C MET A 260 -0.21 -2.01 -14.49
N GLY A 261 -1.25 -1.81 -13.67
CA GLY A 261 -1.97 -0.54 -13.51
C GLY A 261 -1.64 0.21 -12.22
N ASP A 262 -2.37 1.29 -12.00
CA ASP A 262 -2.30 2.05 -10.75
C ASP A 262 -2.89 1.25 -9.58
N ILE A 263 -2.42 1.55 -8.39
CA ILE A 263 -2.89 0.97 -7.13
C ILE A 263 -3.52 2.06 -6.27
N GLU A 264 -4.73 1.78 -5.78
CA GLU A 264 -5.46 2.64 -4.85
C GLU A 264 -5.84 1.84 -3.58
N VAL A 265 -5.33 2.25 -2.43
CA VAL A 265 -5.71 1.71 -1.11
C VAL A 265 -6.44 2.79 -0.34
N THR A 266 -7.67 2.54 0.07
CA THR A 266 -8.50 3.49 0.83
C THR A 266 -8.94 2.86 2.15
N ILE A 267 -8.57 3.46 3.26
CA ILE A 267 -9.00 3.04 4.59
C ILE A 267 -10.01 4.07 5.10
N ASN A 268 -11.28 3.67 5.12
CA ASN A 268 -12.37 4.49 5.65
C ASN A 268 -12.61 4.24 7.14
N ASN A 269 -12.30 3.04 7.64
CA ASN A 269 -12.30 2.68 9.05
C ASN A 269 -11.69 1.27 9.23
N GLY A 270 -11.47 0.85 10.47
CA GLY A 270 -10.97 -0.48 10.84
C GLY A 270 -9.82 -0.43 11.82
N THR A 271 -9.43 -1.62 12.31
CA THR A 271 -8.23 -1.82 13.13
C THR A 271 -7.22 -2.62 12.31
N ILE A 272 -6.13 -2.00 11.93
CA ILE A 272 -5.16 -2.57 10.98
C ILE A 272 -3.75 -2.42 11.55
N THR A 273 -2.96 -3.51 11.54
CA THR A 273 -1.58 -3.39 12.00
C THR A 273 -0.72 -2.69 10.95
N ASN A 274 -0.72 -3.15 9.70
CA ASN A 274 0.10 -2.52 8.65
C ASN A 274 -0.69 -2.29 7.36
N VAL A 275 -0.51 -1.13 6.76
CA VAL A 275 -1.00 -0.78 5.43
C VAL A 275 0.19 -0.53 4.50
N PHE A 276 0.22 -1.22 3.37
CA PHE A 276 1.20 -1.07 2.31
C PHE A 276 0.51 -0.71 0.99
N GLY A 277 0.96 0.33 0.33
CA GLY A 277 0.45 0.68 -0.98
C GLY A 277 0.86 -0.30 -2.08
N GLY A 278 2.09 -0.83 -2.02
CA GLY A 278 2.68 -1.71 -3.05
C GLY A 278 2.55 -3.21 -2.79
N ASN A 279 3.49 -3.97 -3.40
CA ASN A 279 3.60 -5.42 -3.23
C ASN A 279 4.29 -5.78 -1.91
N ASP A 280 4.13 -7.04 -1.48
CA ASP A 280 4.79 -7.55 -0.29
C ASP A 280 6.26 -7.91 -0.57
N LEU A 281 6.54 -9.12 -1.07
CA LEU A 281 7.91 -9.66 -1.12
C LEU A 281 8.61 -9.44 -2.45
N LYS A 282 7.88 -9.38 -3.56
CA LYS A 282 8.48 -9.23 -4.91
C LYS A 282 7.61 -8.46 -5.88
N GLY A 283 8.26 -8.01 -6.95
CA GLY A 283 7.64 -7.29 -8.05
C GLY A 283 7.52 -5.80 -7.77
N LYS A 284 7.74 -5.02 -8.79
CA LYS A 284 7.54 -3.57 -8.77
C LYS A 284 6.25 -3.26 -9.52
N PRO A 285 5.25 -2.61 -8.90
CA PRO A 285 4.09 -2.09 -9.63
C PRO A 285 4.51 -1.11 -10.73
N ASN A 286 3.86 -1.18 -11.88
CA ASN A 286 4.19 -0.30 -13.01
C ASN A 286 3.56 1.09 -12.86
N GLY A 287 2.34 1.16 -12.30
CA GLY A 287 1.61 2.40 -12.08
C GLY A 287 2.00 3.15 -10.81
N ASN A 288 1.28 4.22 -10.55
CA ASN A 288 1.39 5.00 -9.32
C ASN A 288 0.66 4.29 -8.18
N ILE A 289 1.12 4.55 -6.98
CA ILE A 289 0.53 3.99 -5.76
C ILE A 289 -0.07 5.13 -4.94
N THR A 290 -1.32 4.96 -4.53
CA THR A 290 -2.02 5.91 -3.67
C THR A 290 -2.60 5.20 -2.45
N VAL A 291 -2.27 5.68 -1.26
CA VAL A 291 -2.84 5.24 0.02
C VAL A 291 -3.57 6.41 0.64
N THR A 292 -4.86 6.26 0.91
CA THR A 292 -5.71 7.28 1.52
C THR A 292 -6.29 6.76 2.83
N ILE A 293 -6.06 7.46 3.92
CA ILE A 293 -6.57 7.14 5.26
C ILE A 293 -7.56 8.21 5.64
N ASN A 294 -8.84 7.85 5.67
CA ASN A 294 -9.94 8.73 6.04
C ASN A 294 -10.33 8.59 7.52
N ASP A 295 -10.21 7.37 8.07
CA ASP A 295 -10.45 7.08 9.49
C ASP A 295 -9.84 5.70 9.83
N GLY A 296 -9.96 5.26 11.10
CA GLY A 296 -9.48 3.97 11.60
C GLY A 296 -8.29 4.09 12.55
N THR A 297 -7.85 2.94 13.07
CA THR A 297 -6.67 2.81 13.93
C THR A 297 -5.65 1.93 13.25
N ILE A 298 -4.49 2.50 12.92
CA ILE A 298 -3.44 1.84 12.13
C ILE A 298 -2.12 1.98 12.88
N THR A 299 -1.37 0.88 13.00
CA THR A 299 -0.03 0.98 13.60
C THR A 299 0.97 1.56 12.61
N ASN A 300 1.12 0.98 11.42
CA ASN A 300 2.07 1.47 10.42
C ASN A 300 1.45 1.60 9.04
N THR A 301 1.81 2.67 8.34
CA THR A 301 1.44 2.88 6.92
C THR A 301 2.69 3.11 6.08
N TYR A 302 2.78 2.43 4.94
CA TYR A 302 3.85 2.54 3.96
C TYR A 302 3.26 2.88 2.58
N GLY A 303 3.73 3.95 1.97
CA GLY A 303 3.32 4.32 0.60
C GLY A 303 3.77 3.29 -0.43
N GLY A 304 4.96 2.70 -0.24
CA GLY A 304 5.51 1.62 -1.05
C GLY A 304 5.10 0.22 -0.59
N GLY A 305 5.91 -0.76 -0.89
CA GLY A 305 5.72 -2.15 -0.47
C GLY A 305 6.52 -2.54 0.77
N ASN A 306 6.48 -3.82 1.10
CA ASN A 306 7.28 -4.34 2.21
C ASN A 306 8.76 -4.51 1.81
N GLU A 307 9.05 -5.34 0.81
CA GLU A 307 10.41 -5.57 0.28
C GLU A 307 10.57 -5.12 -1.18
N THR A 308 9.71 -4.23 -1.67
CA THR A 308 9.60 -3.94 -3.10
C THR A 308 9.76 -2.46 -3.43
N SER A 309 10.19 -2.20 -4.66
CA SER A 309 10.35 -0.85 -5.21
C SER A 309 9.02 -0.29 -5.75
N ALA A 310 8.95 1.03 -5.85
CA ALA A 310 7.84 1.76 -6.48
C ALA A 310 8.36 2.94 -7.32
N ASN A 311 7.55 3.44 -8.24
CA ASN A 311 7.85 4.68 -8.95
C ASN A 311 7.45 5.87 -8.08
N THR A 312 6.16 6.17 -8.04
CA THR A 312 5.59 7.25 -7.24
C THR A 312 4.64 6.69 -6.20
N THR A 313 4.82 7.12 -4.98
CA THR A 313 3.92 6.81 -3.87
C THR A 313 3.26 8.09 -3.36
N ASN A 314 1.96 8.03 -3.09
CA ASN A 314 1.19 9.12 -2.51
C ASN A 314 0.47 8.60 -1.26
N VAL A 315 0.70 9.21 -0.12
CA VAL A 315 0.03 8.88 1.14
C VAL A 315 -0.74 10.11 1.63
N TYR A 316 -2.04 9.94 1.84
CA TYR A 316 -2.92 10.99 2.35
C TYR A 316 -3.48 10.57 3.72
N LEU A 317 -3.19 11.33 4.74
CA LEU A 317 -3.81 11.24 6.07
C LEU A 317 -4.88 12.34 6.17
N ASN A 318 -6.14 11.96 6.00
CA ASN A 318 -7.30 12.86 6.11
C ASN A 318 -7.97 12.77 7.49
N GLY A 319 -7.83 11.64 8.18
CA GLY A 319 -8.43 11.37 9.48
C GLY A 319 -7.85 10.12 10.14
N GLY A 320 -8.49 9.64 11.22
CA GLY A 320 -8.06 8.47 11.97
C GLY A 320 -6.81 8.66 12.82
N THR A 321 -6.28 7.54 13.33
CA THR A 321 -5.07 7.50 14.18
C THR A 321 -4.06 6.53 13.60
N VAL A 322 -2.86 7.01 13.30
CA VAL A 322 -1.74 6.22 12.77
C VAL A 322 -0.53 6.42 13.67
N ASP A 323 0.14 5.36 14.11
CA ASP A 323 1.36 5.54 14.89
C ASP A 323 2.51 6.01 14.00
N LYS A 324 2.81 5.30 12.90
CA LYS A 324 3.87 5.69 11.97
C LYS A 324 3.43 5.70 10.51
N ILE A 325 3.79 6.75 9.80
CA ILE A 325 3.61 6.86 8.35
C ILE A 325 4.99 6.95 7.68
N PHE A 326 5.22 6.10 6.69
CA PHE A 326 6.37 6.15 5.79
C PHE A 326 5.88 6.38 4.36
N GLY A 327 6.36 7.41 3.72
CA GLY A 327 6.02 7.65 2.32
C GLY A 327 6.61 6.60 1.37
N GLY A 328 7.72 5.96 1.75
CA GLY A 328 8.40 4.92 0.99
C GLY A 328 8.05 3.48 1.40
N SER A 329 9.01 2.56 1.19
CA SER A 329 8.90 1.12 1.46
C SER A 329 9.40 0.76 2.87
N ASN A 330 9.07 -0.46 3.33
CA ASN A 330 9.39 -0.91 4.69
C ASN A 330 10.83 -1.46 4.81
N ILE A 331 11.05 -2.72 4.41
CA ILE A 331 12.32 -3.43 4.65
C ILE A 331 13.36 -3.09 3.59
N SER A 332 12.93 -3.02 2.33
CA SER A 332 13.82 -2.73 1.19
C SER A 332 13.05 -2.16 0.00
N GLY A 333 13.76 -1.79 -1.05
CA GLY A 333 13.20 -1.26 -2.29
C GLY A 333 13.59 0.19 -2.51
N THR A 334 13.53 0.62 -3.77
CA THR A 334 13.77 2.00 -4.18
C THR A 334 12.44 2.65 -4.55
N VAL A 335 12.15 3.80 -3.96
CA VAL A 335 11.01 4.65 -4.32
C VAL A 335 11.55 5.88 -5.02
N THR A 336 11.13 6.14 -6.26
CA THR A 336 11.67 7.29 -7.01
C THR A 336 11.17 8.60 -6.42
N THR A 337 9.87 8.72 -6.20
CA THR A 337 9.26 9.90 -5.58
C THR A 337 8.23 9.49 -4.54
N SER A 338 8.34 10.06 -3.36
CA SER A 338 7.40 9.84 -2.26
C SER A 338 6.72 11.15 -1.87
N ASN A 339 5.39 11.13 -1.83
CA ASN A 339 4.57 12.26 -1.40
C ASN A 339 3.74 11.86 -0.19
N VAL A 340 3.82 12.62 0.89
CA VAL A 340 3.00 12.41 2.09
C VAL A 340 2.29 13.72 2.43
N THR A 341 0.97 13.68 2.52
CA THR A 341 0.14 14.83 2.88
C THR A 341 -0.71 14.49 4.09
N ALA A 342 -0.59 15.26 5.15
CA ALA A 342 -1.48 15.23 6.30
C ALA A 342 -2.42 16.44 6.26
N SER A 343 -3.70 16.17 6.01
CA SER A 343 -4.79 17.15 5.99
C SER A 343 -5.73 17.03 7.19
N GLY A 344 -5.49 16.05 8.06
CA GLY A 344 -6.26 15.76 9.28
C GLY A 344 -5.67 14.59 10.06
N GLY A 345 -6.45 14.03 10.98
CA GLY A 345 -6.07 12.86 11.77
C GLY A 345 -4.95 13.10 12.80
N THR A 346 -4.47 12.01 13.37
CA THR A 346 -3.37 11.99 14.36
C THR A 346 -2.27 11.05 13.89
N CYS A 347 -1.00 11.49 13.94
CA CYS A 347 0.15 10.64 13.67
C CYS A 347 1.28 10.94 14.66
N THR A 348 1.84 9.87 15.27
CA THR A 348 2.97 10.03 16.19
C THR A 348 4.23 10.42 15.41
N THR A 349 4.56 9.69 14.34
CA THR A 349 5.76 9.98 13.54
C THR A 349 5.50 9.82 12.05
N LEU A 350 5.80 10.86 11.30
CA LEU A 350 5.64 10.91 9.86
C LEU A 350 7.01 11.00 9.18
N TYR A 351 7.30 10.07 8.27
CA TYR A 351 8.52 10.01 7.47
C TYR A 351 8.20 10.18 5.99
N GLY A 352 8.95 11.02 5.30
CA GLY A 352 8.87 11.17 3.85
C GLY A 352 9.43 9.96 3.09
N GLY A 353 10.47 9.28 3.63
CA GLY A 353 11.20 8.18 2.98
C GLY A 353 10.84 6.78 3.45
N ASN A 354 11.79 5.85 3.23
CA ASN A 354 11.68 4.44 3.61
C ASN A 354 11.93 4.23 5.12
N ASN A 355 11.50 3.06 5.62
CA ASN A 355 11.74 2.65 7.01
C ASN A 355 13.16 2.07 7.21
N ALA A 356 13.35 0.76 7.01
CA ALA A 356 14.54 0.04 7.46
C ALA A 356 15.64 -0.08 6.39
N GLY A 357 15.29 -0.04 5.11
CA GLY A 357 16.27 -0.22 4.03
C GLY A 357 15.79 0.28 2.67
N GLY A 358 16.65 0.14 1.67
CA GLY A 358 16.46 0.73 0.36
C GLY A 358 16.72 2.24 0.35
N THR A 359 16.23 2.94 -0.67
CA THR A 359 16.44 4.39 -0.84
C THR A 359 15.20 5.07 -1.38
N THR A 360 15.09 6.37 -1.14
CA THR A 360 14.08 7.23 -1.78
C THR A 360 14.80 8.30 -2.61
N GLY A 361 14.32 8.60 -3.81
CA GLY A 361 14.88 9.67 -4.65
C GLY A 361 14.54 11.03 -4.09
N VAL A 362 13.30 11.45 -4.27
CA VAL A 362 12.75 12.70 -3.72
C VAL A 362 11.64 12.40 -2.72
N THR A 363 11.64 13.11 -1.61
CA THR A 363 10.53 13.07 -0.66
C THR A 363 9.85 14.44 -0.57
N ASN A 364 8.52 14.45 -0.55
CA ASN A 364 7.71 15.63 -0.36
C ASN A 364 6.74 15.38 0.79
N VAL A 365 6.87 16.15 1.86
CA VAL A 365 6.01 16.07 3.05
C VAL A 365 5.28 17.39 3.21
N LEU A 366 3.96 17.33 3.25
CA LEU A 366 3.08 18.46 3.55
C LEU A 366 2.26 18.15 4.81
N VAL A 367 2.41 18.96 5.84
CA VAL A 367 1.50 18.97 6.98
C VAL A 367 0.64 20.22 6.88
N ASP A 368 -0.55 20.06 6.33
CA ASP A 368 -1.52 21.14 6.14
C ASP A 368 -2.46 21.26 7.34
N ASN A 369 -2.82 20.11 7.95
CA ASN A 369 -3.62 20.04 9.15
C ASN A 369 -3.35 18.71 9.90
N GLY A 370 -4.01 18.50 11.05
CA GLY A 370 -3.89 17.29 11.86
C GLY A 370 -3.01 17.49 13.10
N ASN A 371 -2.91 16.42 13.89
CA ASN A 371 -2.10 16.39 15.12
C ASN A 371 -0.87 15.48 14.90
N ILE A 372 0.21 16.06 14.42
CA ILE A 372 1.45 15.35 14.10
C ILE A 372 2.50 15.67 15.17
N THR A 373 3.06 14.66 15.83
CA THR A 373 4.05 14.88 16.88
C THR A 373 5.43 15.15 16.31
N THR A 374 5.93 14.30 15.40
CA THR A 374 7.26 14.44 14.81
C THR A 374 7.22 14.22 13.30
N VAL A 375 7.93 15.06 12.55
CA VAL A 375 8.09 14.93 11.09
C VAL A 375 9.55 14.75 10.75
N TYR A 376 9.85 13.78 9.87
CA TYR A 376 11.13 13.58 9.20
C TYR A 376 10.94 13.70 7.69
N GLY A 377 11.68 14.59 7.04
CA GLY A 377 11.72 14.68 5.59
C GLY A 377 12.26 13.41 4.93
N GLY A 378 13.27 12.77 5.56
CA GLY A 378 13.84 11.49 5.14
C GLY A 378 13.13 10.27 5.71
N GLY A 379 13.86 9.16 5.84
CA GLY A 379 13.36 7.90 6.39
C GLY A 379 13.76 7.64 7.84
N GLU A 380 13.45 6.43 8.34
CA GLU A 380 13.88 6.02 9.69
C GLU A 380 15.41 5.76 9.70
N ALA A 381 15.88 4.82 8.87
CA ALA A 381 17.29 4.41 8.80
C ALA A 381 17.83 4.38 7.35
N THR A 382 17.35 5.27 6.50
CA THR A 382 17.60 5.20 5.06
C THR A 382 18.04 6.54 4.45
N SER A 383 18.73 6.44 3.32
CA SER A 383 19.18 7.60 2.55
C SER A 383 18.08 8.11 1.58
N VAL A 384 18.09 9.41 1.35
CA VAL A 384 17.41 10.06 0.25
C VAL A 384 18.46 10.49 -0.76
N THR A 385 18.30 10.09 -2.02
CA THR A 385 19.38 10.24 -3.01
C THR A 385 19.40 11.60 -3.72
N GLU A 386 18.31 12.36 -3.64
CA GLU A 386 18.20 13.69 -4.27
C GLU A 386 17.87 14.77 -3.23
N SER A 387 16.63 14.85 -2.78
CA SER A 387 16.22 15.89 -1.82
C SER A 387 15.03 15.48 -0.96
N THR A 388 14.96 16.10 0.21
CA THR A 388 13.76 16.12 1.04
C THR A 388 13.14 17.51 1.02
N ASN A 389 11.80 17.56 0.90
CA ASN A 389 11.04 18.80 0.90
C ASN A 389 9.93 18.69 1.96
N VAL A 390 9.99 19.51 2.98
CA VAL A 390 9.04 19.51 4.11
C VAL A 390 8.36 20.86 4.17
N THR A 391 7.04 20.88 4.08
CA THR A 391 6.22 22.08 4.26
C THR A 391 5.28 21.90 5.44
N ILE A 392 5.33 22.80 6.39
CA ILE A 392 4.53 22.78 7.62
C ILE A 392 3.64 24.03 7.65
N ASN A 393 2.33 23.83 7.53
CA ASN A 393 1.31 24.86 7.61
C ASN A 393 0.49 24.80 8.91
N ASN A 394 0.78 23.82 9.79
CA ASN A 394 0.03 23.63 11.04
C ASN A 394 0.98 23.22 12.17
N LYS A 395 0.46 23.19 13.40
CA LYS A 395 1.21 22.82 14.60
C LYS A 395 1.84 21.43 14.49
N VAL A 396 3.14 21.34 14.74
CA VAL A 396 3.94 20.11 14.86
C VAL A 396 4.84 20.22 16.09
N GLY A 397 5.10 19.12 16.77
CA GLY A 397 6.04 19.11 17.91
C GLY A 397 7.47 19.38 17.45
N THR A 398 8.04 18.50 16.64
CA THR A 398 9.43 18.61 16.14
C THR A 398 9.51 18.27 14.65
N VAL A 399 10.33 19.01 13.92
CA VAL A 399 10.57 18.82 12.47
C VAL A 399 12.05 18.57 12.23
N PHE A 400 12.36 17.50 11.48
CA PHE A 400 13.68 17.23 10.92
C PHE A 400 13.59 17.25 9.39
N GLY A 401 14.46 18.00 8.74
CA GLY A 401 14.60 17.94 7.28
C GLY A 401 15.13 16.61 6.79
N GLY A 402 15.95 15.94 7.59
CA GLY A 402 16.61 14.68 7.27
C GLY A 402 15.93 13.42 7.83
N SER A 403 16.74 12.37 8.01
CA SER A 403 16.35 11.05 8.50
C SER A 403 16.51 10.92 10.03
N ASN A 404 15.88 9.89 10.62
CA ASN A 404 15.91 9.68 12.06
C ASN A 404 17.22 9.02 12.53
N LEU A 405 17.40 7.72 12.29
CA LEU A 405 18.53 6.96 12.84
C LEU A 405 19.81 7.11 12.01
N SER A 406 19.69 7.07 10.69
CA SER A 406 20.80 7.20 9.75
C SER A 406 20.30 7.53 8.34
N GLY A 407 21.20 7.94 7.48
CA GLY A 407 20.94 8.19 6.06
C GLY A 407 21.75 9.39 5.56
N ASN A 408 22.21 9.31 4.31
CA ASN A 408 22.89 10.42 3.66
C ASN A 408 21.91 11.13 2.73
N ILE A 409 21.90 12.46 2.78
CA ILE A 409 20.94 13.30 2.04
C ILE A 409 21.71 14.48 1.43
N PRO A 410 21.66 14.68 0.11
CA PRO A 410 22.29 15.82 -0.53
C PRO A 410 21.69 17.17 -0.10
N ILE A 411 20.36 17.26 -0.10
CA ILE A 411 19.65 18.52 0.15
C ILE A 411 18.42 18.26 1.00
N THR A 412 18.26 19.06 2.06
CA THR A 412 16.99 19.13 2.80
C THR A 412 16.41 20.54 2.69
N ASN A 413 15.11 20.64 2.42
CA ASN A 413 14.39 21.88 2.34
C ASN A 413 13.21 21.86 3.34
N ILE A 414 13.13 22.84 4.20
CA ILE A 414 12.03 23.03 5.16
C ILE A 414 11.42 24.39 4.94
N VAL A 415 10.12 24.44 4.76
CA VAL A 415 9.31 25.68 4.76
C VAL A 415 8.30 25.59 5.90
N VAL A 416 8.30 26.56 6.78
CA VAL A 416 7.34 26.67 7.89
C VAL A 416 6.49 27.91 7.68
N ASN A 417 5.16 27.73 7.55
CA ASN A 417 4.19 28.81 7.36
C ASN A 417 3.17 28.80 8.50
N ASP A 418 3.02 29.92 9.21
CA ASP A 418 2.01 30.18 10.28
C ASP A 418 1.79 29.02 11.28
N ALA A 419 2.85 28.27 11.62
CA ALA A 419 2.79 27.09 12.48
C ALA A 419 3.47 27.34 13.84
N ASN A 420 3.01 26.64 14.88
CA ASN A 420 3.66 26.60 16.18
C ASN A 420 4.49 25.31 16.29
N ILE A 421 5.81 25.45 16.45
CA ILE A 421 6.75 24.32 16.49
C ILE A 421 7.71 24.50 17.67
N ASN A 422 8.00 23.40 18.38
CA ASN A 422 9.01 23.47 19.44
C ASN A 422 10.41 23.56 18.83
N ASP A 423 10.78 22.57 17.99
CA ASP A 423 12.13 22.48 17.44
C ASP A 423 12.11 22.18 15.94
N VAL A 424 12.90 22.93 15.16
CA VAL A 424 13.15 22.71 13.74
C VAL A 424 14.63 22.41 13.54
N TYR A 425 14.95 21.24 12.97
CA TYR A 425 16.29 20.80 12.61
C TYR A 425 16.40 20.66 11.09
N GLY A 426 17.34 21.34 10.46
CA GLY A 426 17.60 21.23 9.03
C GLY A 426 18.12 19.84 8.63
N GLY A 427 18.93 19.21 9.48
CA GLY A 427 19.60 17.94 9.23
C GLY A 427 18.90 16.70 9.80
N ASN A 428 19.70 15.64 9.99
CA ASN A 428 19.28 14.36 10.58
C ASN A 428 19.19 14.43 12.11
N ASN A 429 18.48 13.46 12.70
CA ASN A 429 18.40 13.32 14.14
C ASN A 429 19.66 12.64 14.72
N GLN A 430 19.87 11.34 14.53
CA GLN A 430 20.91 10.56 15.23
C GLN A 430 22.22 10.43 14.45
N GLY A 431 22.17 10.12 13.17
CA GLY A 431 23.34 9.79 12.38
C GLY A 431 23.16 9.97 10.87
N GLY A 432 24.19 9.61 10.12
CA GLY A 432 24.29 9.93 8.70
C GLY A 432 24.73 11.37 8.49
N LYS A 433 24.64 11.87 7.26
CA LYS A 433 25.11 13.21 6.90
C LYS A 433 24.15 13.91 5.95
N VAL A 434 23.93 15.20 6.18
CA VAL A 434 23.27 16.09 5.23
C VAL A 434 24.29 17.04 4.63
N GLU A 435 24.35 17.15 3.29
CA GLU A 435 25.30 18.08 2.67
C GLU A 435 24.82 19.52 2.75
N ASN A 436 23.57 19.79 2.38
CA ASN A 436 23.00 21.14 2.41
C ASN A 436 21.64 21.15 3.07
N THR A 437 21.42 22.03 4.02
CA THR A 437 20.11 22.28 4.62
C THR A 437 19.64 23.68 4.27
N ASN A 438 18.36 23.80 3.94
CA ASN A 438 17.67 25.08 3.68
C ASN A 438 16.42 25.15 4.56
N ILE A 439 16.30 26.17 5.38
CA ILE A 439 15.16 26.41 6.26
C ILE A 439 14.62 27.81 5.98
N ASP A 440 13.35 27.89 5.62
CA ASP A 440 12.61 29.13 5.42
C ASP A 440 11.49 29.24 6.46
N ILE A 441 11.55 30.24 7.32
CA ILE A 441 10.56 30.51 8.37
C ILE A 441 9.71 31.72 7.98
N ASN A 442 8.41 31.47 7.82
CA ASN A 442 7.42 32.48 7.41
C ASN A 442 6.23 32.51 8.39
N GLY A 443 6.22 33.42 9.34
CA GLY A 443 5.08 33.68 10.23
C GLY A 443 4.76 32.52 11.18
N THR A 444 5.34 32.48 12.38
CA THR A 444 5.14 31.36 13.32
C THR A 444 5.57 31.73 14.74
N LEU A 445 5.30 30.81 15.68
CA LEU A 445 5.92 30.77 16.99
C LEU A 445 6.81 29.52 17.10
N ILE A 446 8.12 29.71 17.12
CA ILE A 446 9.10 28.65 17.20
C ILE A 446 10.00 28.82 18.42
N THR A 447 10.22 27.75 19.19
CA THR A 447 11.13 27.82 20.32
C THR A 447 12.58 27.76 19.83
N ASN A 448 12.98 26.75 19.06
CA ASN A 448 14.35 26.62 18.57
C ASN A 448 14.41 26.29 17.07
N VAL A 449 15.32 26.95 16.37
CA VAL A 449 15.70 26.63 14.98
C VAL A 449 17.17 26.25 14.96
N TYR A 450 17.48 25.05 14.47
CA TYR A 450 18.83 24.55 14.26
C TYR A 450 19.06 24.38 12.76
N GLY A 451 20.05 25.06 12.21
CA GLY A 451 20.42 24.91 10.79
C GLY A 451 20.87 23.49 10.44
N GLY A 452 21.57 22.82 11.36
CA GLY A 452 22.04 21.44 11.23
C GLY A 452 21.14 20.39 11.88
N GLY A 453 21.72 19.21 12.18
CA GLY A 453 21.02 18.09 12.81
C GLY A 453 21.03 18.16 14.35
N LEU A 454 20.34 17.19 14.97
CA LEU A 454 20.40 17.04 16.43
C LEU A 454 21.77 16.47 16.84
N LYS A 455 22.13 15.27 16.39
CA LYS A 455 23.42 14.60 16.64
C LYS A 455 24.23 14.30 15.38
N ALA A 456 23.65 14.56 14.21
CA ALA A 456 24.26 14.26 12.92
C ALA A 456 24.86 15.51 12.27
N GLU A 457 26.06 15.37 11.69
CA GLU A 457 26.79 16.45 11.04
C GLU A 457 26.12 16.97 9.77
N THR A 458 26.35 18.23 9.47
CA THR A 458 25.90 18.90 8.26
C THR A 458 27.07 19.64 7.60
N THR A 459 27.14 19.68 6.28
CA THR A 459 28.20 20.42 5.60
C THR A 459 27.86 21.90 5.56
N THR A 460 26.75 22.29 4.96
CA THR A 460 26.32 23.69 4.84
C THR A 460 24.89 23.86 5.34
N THR A 461 24.68 24.88 6.16
CA THR A 461 23.34 25.24 6.63
C THR A 461 22.94 26.62 6.13
N ASN A 462 21.69 26.76 5.70
CA ASN A 462 21.09 28.02 5.29
C ASN A 462 19.76 28.20 6.05
N VAL A 463 19.66 29.24 6.87
CA VAL A 463 18.48 29.56 7.68
C VAL A 463 18.00 30.97 7.31
N ASN A 464 16.81 31.05 6.75
CA ASN A 464 16.14 32.32 6.38
C ASN A 464 14.96 32.57 7.32
N LEU A 465 15.01 33.66 8.04
CA LEU A 465 14.05 34.03 9.08
C LEU A 465 13.24 35.24 8.60
N ASN A 466 12.21 34.99 7.80
CA ASN A 466 11.47 36.04 7.10
C ASN A 466 10.47 36.73 8.02
N TYR A 467 9.67 35.98 8.78
CA TYR A 467 8.68 36.48 9.74
C TYR A 467 8.55 35.50 10.92
N GLY A 468 7.93 35.97 12.03
CA GLY A 468 7.59 35.12 13.16
C GLY A 468 8.23 35.57 14.47
N LEU A 469 7.89 34.90 15.56
CA LEU A 469 8.52 35.03 16.87
C LEU A 469 9.34 33.77 17.15
N ILE A 470 10.66 33.91 17.26
CA ILE A 470 11.60 32.81 17.43
C ILE A 470 12.42 33.05 18.69
N THR A 471 12.46 32.08 19.59
CA THR A 471 13.22 32.25 20.84
C THR A 471 14.71 32.09 20.58
N ASN A 472 15.16 30.96 19.99
CA ASN A 472 16.58 30.72 19.74
C ASN A 472 16.83 30.25 18.31
N VAL A 473 17.88 30.76 17.70
CA VAL A 473 18.38 30.35 16.39
C VAL A 473 19.84 29.93 16.53
N TYR A 474 20.16 28.74 16.06
CA TYR A 474 21.51 28.18 15.98
C TYR A 474 21.86 27.92 14.51
N GLY A 475 22.93 28.53 14.02
CA GLY A 475 23.39 28.28 12.64
C GLY A 475 23.80 26.82 12.40
N GLY A 476 24.42 26.18 13.39
CA GLY A 476 24.79 24.75 13.40
C GLY A 476 23.69 23.84 13.92
N GLY A 477 24.09 22.67 14.43
CA GLY A 477 23.19 21.69 15.04
C GLY A 477 23.02 21.90 16.55
N ASN A 478 22.38 20.94 17.21
CA ASN A 478 22.29 20.92 18.67
C ASN A 478 23.55 20.31 19.30
N GLU A 479 23.79 19.02 19.03
CA GLU A 479 24.95 18.23 19.51
C GLU A 479 25.92 17.87 18.36
N ALA A 480 25.79 18.51 17.20
CA ALA A 480 26.56 18.23 16.00
C ALA A 480 27.04 19.54 15.33
N GLY A 481 28.18 19.45 14.62
CA GLY A 481 28.79 20.57 13.93
C GLY A 481 28.27 20.79 12.51
N ALA A 482 28.78 21.91 11.93
CA ALA A 482 28.64 22.21 10.51
C ALA A 482 29.95 22.81 9.99
N ILE A 483 30.23 22.67 8.69
CA ILE A 483 31.41 23.34 8.11
C ILE A 483 31.09 24.82 7.92
N THR A 484 29.97 25.13 7.28
CA THR A 484 29.56 26.52 7.03
C THR A 484 28.11 26.74 7.47
N THR A 485 27.87 27.81 8.23
CA THR A 485 26.53 28.23 8.62
C THR A 485 26.21 29.60 8.05
N ASN A 486 25.02 29.72 7.46
CA ASN A 486 24.47 30.99 6.95
C ASN A 486 23.14 31.26 7.63
N VAL A 487 23.01 32.36 8.35
CA VAL A 487 21.79 32.82 9.00
C VAL A 487 21.40 34.17 8.43
N ASN A 488 20.26 34.24 7.76
CA ASN A 488 19.73 35.45 7.15
C ASN A 488 18.55 35.99 7.99
N LEU A 489 18.72 37.14 8.58
CA LEU A 489 17.73 37.83 9.40
C LEU A 489 16.88 38.71 8.48
N GLY A 490 15.68 38.23 8.09
CA GLY A 490 14.74 38.94 7.21
C GLY A 490 13.88 39.96 8.00
N GLY A 491 12.80 39.49 8.59
CA GLY A 491 11.85 40.34 9.33
C GLY A 491 11.29 39.68 10.60
N ALA A 492 11.83 38.51 10.99
CA ALA A 492 11.41 37.81 12.20
C ALA A 492 11.83 38.53 13.49
N ASN A 493 11.01 38.42 14.54
CA ASN A 493 11.35 38.84 15.90
C ASN A 493 12.09 37.69 16.60
N ILE A 494 13.38 37.88 16.90
CA ILE A 494 14.24 36.82 17.41
C ILE A 494 14.82 37.26 18.75
N ILE A 495 14.78 36.37 19.76
CA ILE A 495 15.33 36.70 21.08
C ILE A 495 16.85 36.43 21.08
N ASN A 496 17.31 35.27 20.61
CA ASN A 496 18.73 34.92 20.60
C ASN A 496 19.16 34.33 19.25
N VAL A 497 20.32 34.75 18.72
CA VAL A 497 20.93 34.21 17.50
C VAL A 497 22.37 33.77 17.81
N PHE A 498 22.67 32.51 17.50
CA PHE A 498 24.00 31.92 17.63
C PHE A 498 24.46 31.44 16.26
N GLY A 499 25.63 31.83 15.81
CA GLY A 499 26.20 31.38 14.53
C GLY A 499 26.67 29.93 14.55
N GLY A 500 27.00 29.39 15.72
CA GLY A 500 27.47 28.04 15.95
C GLY A 500 26.38 27.03 16.31
N SER A 501 26.81 25.90 16.88
CA SER A 501 25.95 24.86 17.45
C SER A 501 25.56 25.18 18.89
N ASN A 502 24.52 24.50 19.42
CA ASN A 502 24.04 24.78 20.77
C ASN A 502 24.89 24.12 21.88
N THR A 503 24.84 22.80 21.98
CA THR A 503 25.47 22.06 23.11
C THR A 503 26.90 21.62 22.78
N SER A 504 27.11 21.13 21.57
CA SER A 504 28.43 20.67 21.09
C SER A 504 28.48 20.68 19.55
N GLY A 505 29.67 20.45 19.01
CA GLY A 505 29.90 20.42 17.56
C GLY A 505 30.63 21.68 17.07
N GLU A 506 31.67 21.47 16.26
CA GLU A 506 32.49 22.54 15.69
C GLU A 506 31.79 23.16 14.48
N VAL A 507 31.81 24.49 14.39
CA VAL A 507 31.45 25.25 13.18
C VAL A 507 32.67 26.01 12.71
N LYS A 508 33.11 25.76 11.46
CA LYS A 508 34.34 26.39 10.92
C LYS A 508 34.09 27.80 10.39
N THR A 509 32.98 28.04 9.76
CA THR A 509 32.64 29.35 9.19
C THR A 509 31.21 29.71 9.51
N THR A 510 30.99 30.91 10.01
CA THR A 510 29.66 31.48 10.33
C THR A 510 29.44 32.79 9.61
N ASN A 511 28.29 32.90 8.92
CA ASN A 511 27.82 34.11 8.27
C ASN A 511 26.44 34.44 8.82
N ILE A 512 26.32 35.59 9.49
CA ILE A 512 25.03 36.15 9.93
C ILE A 512 24.81 37.44 9.17
N LYS A 513 23.71 37.56 8.43
CA LYS A 513 23.36 38.74 7.65
C LYS A 513 22.00 39.27 8.06
N ASN A 514 21.94 40.58 8.27
CA ASN A 514 20.67 41.29 8.39
C ASN A 514 20.25 41.79 7.00
N LEU A 515 19.19 41.21 6.45
CA LEU A 515 18.67 41.54 5.10
C LEU A 515 17.82 42.82 5.09
N SER A 516 17.42 43.33 6.24
CA SER A 516 16.66 44.60 6.38
C SER A 516 17.54 45.83 6.45
N VAL A 517 18.90 45.69 6.54
CA VAL A 517 19.86 46.79 6.61
C VAL A 517 20.67 46.84 5.32
N THR A 518 20.65 47.98 4.64
CA THR A 518 21.49 48.22 3.47
C THR A 518 22.95 48.43 3.89
N THR A 519 23.91 48.14 3.01
CA THR A 519 25.35 48.36 3.29
C THR A 519 25.70 49.81 3.65
N SER A 520 24.89 50.78 3.28
CA SER A 520 25.03 52.19 3.69
C SER A 520 24.72 52.44 5.18
N ASP A 521 23.86 51.60 5.78
CA ASP A 521 23.49 51.71 7.19
C ASP A 521 24.54 51.09 8.11
N LEU A 522 25.29 50.08 7.64
CA LEU A 522 26.38 49.43 8.38
C LEU A 522 27.63 50.35 8.50
N SER A 523 27.85 51.23 7.53
CA SER A 523 29.03 52.13 7.55
C SER A 523 28.92 53.24 8.64
N SER A 524 27.71 53.52 9.11
CA SER A 524 27.46 54.49 10.20
C SER A 524 27.42 53.85 11.60
N ALA A 525 27.28 52.53 11.71
CA ALA A 525 27.12 51.83 13.00
C ALA A 525 28.46 51.36 13.62
N PHE A 526 29.56 51.33 12.85
CA PHE A 526 30.88 50.94 13.33
C PHE A 526 31.88 52.11 13.18
N THR A 527 31.76 53.10 14.02
CA THR A 527 32.89 54.01 14.31
C THR A 527 33.56 53.50 15.59
N ILE A 528 34.70 52.81 15.42
CA ILE A 528 35.59 52.46 16.52
C ILE A 528 36.40 53.72 16.91
#